data_90cb6272b5da2729277020ee8af42a25
#
_entry.id   90cb6272b5da2729277020ee8af42a25
#
_cell.length_a   1.000
_cell.length_b   1.000
_cell.length_c   1.000
_cell.angle_alpha   90.00
_cell.angle_beta   90.00
_cell.angle_gamma   90.00
#
_symmetry.space_group_name_H-M   'P 1'
#
loop_
_entity.id
_entity.type
_entity.pdbx_description
1 polymer ?
#
loop_
_entity_poly.entity_id
_entity_poly.type
_entity_poly.pdbx_seq_one_letter_code
_entity_poly.pdbx_strand_id
1 'polypeptide(L)'
;VGEKQNKSFQLCFHGFLKVDFQGSRVTSDGGLILVRELDEHLGLSQLIEQHLTDSRRGKNTQLAMADLLRQSVYSRLAGHEDVNDAERLSQDPSFRLIGSKKTWDRGAALTSRLQSFETELLAEPENLAGLRTINRELIAKAEAMDSPQRVVLDIDSTEIPVYGNQEQSAYNGHFGSTCYHPLLLFNREGDCLAAKLRPGNVHSADDWDELLLPEIERQQKHGKEVVVRADAAFAKPEIYEALEQRGVNYAIRIPANENLERDIAELLPRPVGRPSSRPLVEYKSFLYQAASWKKARRVVAKVEHHQGELFPRVGFIVTNLRLPSRAVVRFYNKRGTAEQWIKEGKQAVKMTRLSCHRFRSNEVRLWLSLIAYNLRNLWRRLALPKKIENWSLTSLQQRLVKTGGRLVKHARYYWLLLAEGHLTRRVFAAILRRIWALPLPAG
;
A
#
# COMPACT_ATOMS: atom_id res chain seq x y z
N VAL A 1 -30.68 42.84 22.15
CA VAL A 1 -30.55 42.46 20.73
C VAL A 1 -31.13 41.06 20.63
N GLY A 2 -32.37 40.96 20.07
CA GLY A 2 -33.18 39.73 20.08
C GLY A 2 -32.54 38.60 19.32
N GLU A 3 -32.44 37.44 19.97
CA GLU A 3 -32.17 36.16 19.33
C GLU A 3 -33.27 35.88 18.31
N LYS A 4 -32.92 35.89 17.02
CA LYS A 4 -33.77 35.29 16.01
C LYS A 4 -33.87 33.81 16.34
N GLN A 5 -34.95 33.36 16.93
CA GLN A 5 -35.30 31.95 17.05
C GLN A 5 -35.37 31.36 15.63
N ASN A 6 -34.31 30.70 15.20
CA ASN A 6 -34.31 29.92 13.99
C ASN A 6 -35.28 28.75 14.21
N LYS A 7 -36.46 28.84 13.61
CA LYS A 7 -37.43 27.73 13.61
C LYS A 7 -36.84 26.57 12.81
N SER A 8 -36.96 25.36 13.36
CA SER A 8 -36.61 24.16 12.63
C SER A 8 -37.35 24.04 11.30
N PHE A 9 -36.67 23.51 10.28
CA PHE A 9 -37.29 23.29 8.96
C PHE A 9 -38.13 22.01 9.01
N GLN A 10 -39.31 22.06 8.41
CA GLN A 10 -40.16 20.90 8.19
C GLN A 10 -40.19 20.57 6.69
N LEU A 11 -40.00 19.28 6.35
CA LEU A 11 -39.90 18.83 4.97
C LEU A 11 -41.22 18.24 4.47
N CYS A 12 -41.55 18.48 3.21
CA CYS A 12 -42.85 18.09 2.64
C CYS A 12 -43.03 16.57 2.52
N PHE A 13 -41.95 15.82 2.31
CA PHE A 13 -42.01 14.37 2.11
C PHE A 13 -42.19 13.58 3.41
N HIS A 14 -42.02 14.22 4.59
CA HIS A 14 -42.16 13.57 5.89
C HIS A 14 -42.64 14.55 6.96
N GLY A 15 -43.95 14.55 7.24
CA GLY A 15 -44.61 15.55 8.10
C GLY A 15 -44.15 15.55 9.58
N PHE A 16 -43.45 14.52 10.05
CA PHE A 16 -42.92 14.46 11.41
C PHE A 16 -41.42 14.77 11.48
N LEU A 17 -40.73 14.96 10.34
CA LEU A 17 -39.33 15.27 10.31
C LEU A 17 -39.08 16.77 10.44
N LYS A 18 -38.34 17.17 11.46
CA LYS A 18 -37.85 18.53 11.65
C LYS A 18 -36.32 18.54 11.48
N VAL A 19 -35.80 19.50 10.72
CA VAL A 19 -34.37 19.72 10.50
C VAL A 19 -33.97 21.00 11.21
N ASP A 20 -32.86 20.92 11.97
CA ASP A 20 -32.33 22.07 12.71
C ASP A 20 -30.80 22.05 12.71
N PHE A 21 -30.17 23.23 12.84
CA PHE A 21 -28.72 23.41 12.85
C PHE A 21 -28.27 23.88 14.25
N GLN A 22 -27.70 22.98 15.02
CA GLN A 22 -27.32 23.26 16.42
C GLN A 22 -25.84 23.66 16.60
N GLY A 23 -25.15 24.05 15.53
CA GLY A 23 -23.74 24.49 15.58
C GLY A 23 -22.75 23.44 16.07
N SER A 24 -23.09 22.16 16.00
CA SER A 24 -22.23 21.07 16.46
C SER A 24 -21.02 20.86 15.53
N ARG A 25 -19.85 20.64 16.10
CA ARG A 25 -18.67 20.21 15.35
C ARG A 25 -18.73 18.70 15.17
N VAL A 26 -18.92 18.26 13.94
CA VAL A 26 -19.04 16.83 13.59
C VAL A 26 -17.97 16.43 12.60
N THR A 27 -17.60 15.16 12.65
CA THR A 27 -16.68 14.51 11.72
C THR A 27 -17.30 13.26 11.14
N SER A 28 -16.95 12.92 9.91
CA SER A 28 -17.21 11.60 9.30
C SER A 28 -16.10 10.60 9.52
N ASP A 29 -14.95 11.04 10.02
CA ASP A 29 -13.69 10.30 10.03
C ASP A 29 -13.18 10.03 11.46
N GLY A 30 -14.10 9.85 12.41
CA GLY A 30 -13.78 9.68 13.83
C GLY A 30 -12.87 8.49 14.16
N GLY A 31 -12.84 7.46 13.31
CA GLY A 31 -11.97 6.31 13.50
C GLY A 31 -10.48 6.59 13.24
N LEU A 32 -10.13 7.73 12.63
CA LEU A 32 -8.74 8.14 12.43
C LEU A 32 -7.94 8.23 13.72
N ILE A 33 -8.59 8.52 14.85
CA ILE A 33 -7.92 8.61 16.16
C ILE A 33 -7.28 7.29 16.57
N LEU A 34 -7.81 6.14 16.15
CA LEU A 34 -7.19 4.84 16.40
C LEU A 34 -5.89 4.65 15.61
N VAL A 35 -5.86 5.15 14.38
CA VAL A 35 -4.63 5.13 13.57
C VAL A 35 -3.63 6.14 14.14
N ARG A 36 -4.10 7.27 14.68
CA ARG A 36 -3.24 8.26 15.33
C ARG A 36 -2.57 7.70 16.58
N GLU A 37 -3.30 6.90 17.36
CA GLU A 37 -2.75 6.21 18.52
C GLU A 37 -1.65 5.21 18.11
N LEU A 38 -1.85 4.45 17.02
CA LEU A 38 -0.82 3.57 16.48
C LEU A 38 0.40 4.37 15.96
N ASP A 39 0.17 5.46 15.25
CA ASP A 39 1.21 6.37 14.75
C ASP A 39 2.10 6.87 15.91
N GLU A 40 1.52 7.21 17.05
CA GLU A 40 2.27 7.62 18.25
C GLU A 40 3.16 6.49 18.78
N HIS A 41 2.61 5.26 18.86
CA HIS A 41 3.37 4.08 19.28
C HIS A 41 4.46 3.68 18.28
N LEU A 42 4.27 3.94 16.99
CA LEU A 42 5.29 3.71 15.95
C LEU A 42 6.32 4.84 15.87
N GLY A 43 6.10 5.96 16.58
CA GLY A 43 7.01 7.09 16.61
C GLY A 43 7.13 7.84 15.28
N LEU A 44 6.04 8.00 14.54
CA LEU A 44 6.06 8.71 13.26
C LEU A 44 6.55 10.15 13.38
N SER A 45 6.26 10.85 14.50
CA SER A 45 6.79 12.20 14.74
C SER A 45 8.31 12.25 14.73
N GLN A 46 8.95 11.34 15.47
CA GLN A 46 10.41 11.26 15.55
C GLN A 46 11.02 10.97 14.16
N LEU A 47 10.42 10.06 13.39
CA LEU A 47 10.88 9.77 12.02
C LEU A 47 10.78 10.99 11.11
N ILE A 48 9.71 11.78 11.23
CA ILE A 48 9.54 13.00 10.45
C ILE A 48 10.64 14.03 10.81
N GLU A 49 10.89 14.24 12.11
CA GLU A 49 11.89 15.17 12.60
C GLU A 49 13.32 14.76 12.22
N GLN A 50 13.59 13.45 12.18
CA GLN A 50 14.92 12.91 11.84
C GLN A 50 15.23 12.95 10.33
N HIS A 51 14.21 12.77 9.48
CA HIS A 51 14.42 12.52 8.05
C HIS A 51 13.90 13.61 7.13
N LEU A 52 13.17 14.60 7.63
CA LEU A 52 12.71 15.71 6.80
C LEU A 52 13.29 17.04 7.28
N THR A 53 13.71 17.86 6.32
CA THR A 53 14.26 19.19 6.56
C THR A 53 13.24 20.26 6.24
N ASP A 54 13.02 21.18 7.17
CA ASP A 54 12.09 22.31 7.01
C ASP A 54 12.83 23.55 6.52
N SER A 55 12.85 23.79 5.22
CA SER A 55 13.44 24.97 4.60
C SER A 55 12.54 26.22 4.68
N ARG A 56 11.30 26.11 5.18
CA ARG A 56 10.34 27.22 5.27
C ARG A 56 10.77 28.27 6.29
N ARG A 57 10.38 29.53 6.04
CA ARG A 57 10.71 30.67 6.94
C ARG A 57 9.46 31.51 7.24
N GLY A 58 9.51 32.23 8.35
CA GLY A 58 8.50 33.24 8.75
C GLY A 58 7.11 32.63 8.95
N LYS A 59 6.08 33.26 8.38
CA LYS A 59 4.67 32.87 8.57
C LYS A 59 4.34 31.49 7.99
N ASN A 60 5.17 30.93 7.10
CA ASN A 60 4.96 29.60 6.50
C ASN A 60 5.25 28.47 7.50
N THR A 61 5.94 28.72 8.59
CA THR A 61 6.27 27.74 9.64
C THR A 61 5.19 27.59 10.72
N GLN A 62 4.02 28.22 10.56
CA GLN A 62 2.97 28.19 11.60
C GLN A 62 2.47 26.77 11.93
N LEU A 63 2.43 25.86 10.94
CA LEU A 63 2.15 24.44 11.15
C LEU A 63 3.45 23.66 11.01
N ALA A 64 3.71 22.77 11.98
CA ALA A 64 4.88 21.89 11.96
C ALA A 64 4.83 20.94 10.76
N MET A 65 5.99 20.47 10.29
CA MET A 65 6.06 19.48 9.21
C MET A 65 5.27 18.21 9.54
N ALA A 66 5.35 17.76 10.79
CA ALA A 66 4.59 16.60 11.25
C ALA A 66 3.06 16.77 11.10
N ASP A 67 2.54 17.98 11.35
CA ASP A 67 1.12 18.28 11.14
C ASP A 67 0.72 18.21 9.67
N LEU A 68 1.56 18.78 8.78
CA LEU A 68 1.32 18.78 7.35
C LEU A 68 1.42 17.38 6.75
N LEU A 69 2.46 16.62 7.13
CA LEU A 69 2.62 15.25 6.66
C LEU A 69 1.46 14.35 7.14
N ARG A 70 1.07 14.47 8.41
CA ARG A 70 -0.09 13.75 8.93
C ARG A 70 -1.35 14.11 8.16
N GLN A 71 -1.62 15.38 7.94
CA GLN A 71 -2.79 15.78 7.17
C GLN A 71 -2.79 15.17 5.77
N SER A 72 -1.66 15.21 5.05
CA SER A 72 -1.52 14.62 3.72
C SER A 72 -1.72 13.09 3.73
N VAL A 73 -1.10 12.39 4.68
CA VAL A 73 -1.21 10.93 4.81
C VAL A 73 -2.61 10.51 5.26
N TYR A 74 -3.16 11.18 6.27
CA TYR A 74 -4.47 10.84 6.84
C TYR A 74 -5.64 11.19 5.91
N SER A 75 -5.52 12.23 5.06
CA SER A 75 -6.49 12.50 4.00
C SER A 75 -6.60 11.28 3.08
N ARG A 76 -5.48 10.77 2.58
CA ARG A 76 -5.44 9.57 1.74
C ARG A 76 -5.93 8.32 2.48
N LEU A 77 -5.58 8.17 3.74
CA LEU A 77 -6.05 7.08 4.59
C LEU A 77 -7.57 7.13 4.79
N ALA A 78 -8.15 8.31 4.91
CA ALA A 78 -9.59 8.51 4.97
C ALA A 78 -10.27 8.40 3.59
N GLY A 79 -9.50 8.32 2.49
CA GLY A 79 -10.01 8.18 1.12
C GLY A 79 -10.39 9.50 0.45
N HIS A 80 -9.89 10.62 0.96
CA HIS A 80 -9.96 11.90 0.26
C HIS A 80 -8.93 11.89 -0.87
N GLU A 81 -9.36 12.26 -2.07
CA GLU A 81 -8.57 12.04 -3.29
C GLU A 81 -7.57 13.15 -3.56
N ASP A 82 -7.88 14.38 -3.12
CA ASP A 82 -7.20 15.58 -3.55
C ASP A 82 -6.92 16.53 -2.37
N VAL A 83 -5.92 17.40 -2.56
CA VAL A 83 -5.63 18.49 -1.63
C VAL A 83 -6.74 19.53 -1.56
N ASN A 84 -7.64 19.59 -2.55
CA ASN A 84 -8.82 20.47 -2.53
C ASN A 84 -9.78 20.17 -1.36
N ASP A 85 -9.82 18.93 -0.89
CA ASP A 85 -10.56 18.57 0.32
C ASP A 85 -10.02 19.27 1.58
N ALA A 86 -8.80 19.80 1.54
CA ALA A 86 -8.15 20.40 2.71
C ALA A 86 -8.92 21.57 3.32
N GLU A 87 -9.65 22.36 2.53
CA GLU A 87 -10.48 23.45 3.07
C GLU A 87 -11.54 22.91 4.03
N ARG A 88 -12.27 21.89 3.60
CA ARG A 88 -13.27 21.22 4.41
C ARG A 88 -12.64 20.51 5.62
N LEU A 89 -11.56 19.77 5.38
CA LEU A 89 -10.85 19.01 6.40
C LEU A 89 -10.18 19.91 7.45
N SER A 90 -9.80 21.13 7.10
CA SER A 90 -9.18 22.08 8.04
C SER A 90 -10.03 22.38 9.26
N GLN A 91 -11.34 22.30 9.12
CA GLN A 91 -12.31 22.53 10.19
C GLN A 91 -12.86 21.25 10.82
N ASP A 92 -12.57 20.09 10.20
CA ASP A 92 -13.03 18.79 10.70
C ASP A 92 -12.39 18.45 12.05
N PRO A 93 -13.18 18.06 13.07
CA PRO A 93 -12.67 17.73 14.39
C PRO A 93 -11.59 16.66 14.41
N SER A 94 -11.72 15.58 13.63
CA SER A 94 -10.73 14.51 13.59
C SER A 94 -9.41 15.00 13.00
N PHE A 95 -9.44 15.76 11.90
CA PHE A 95 -8.22 16.32 11.30
C PHE A 95 -7.53 17.36 12.19
N ARG A 96 -8.27 18.03 13.04
CA ARG A 96 -7.68 18.93 14.06
C ARG A 96 -7.08 18.16 15.23
N LEU A 97 -7.70 17.04 15.63
CA LEU A 97 -7.24 16.19 16.74
C LEU A 97 -5.99 15.36 16.40
N ILE A 98 -5.82 14.92 15.16
CA ILE A 98 -4.64 14.13 14.75
C ILE A 98 -3.37 14.98 14.68
N GLY A 99 -3.47 16.29 14.58
CA GLY A 99 -2.34 17.22 14.59
C GLY A 99 -1.94 17.69 15.99
N SER A 100 -1.04 18.66 16.03
CA SER A 100 -0.57 19.30 17.25
C SER A 100 -1.63 20.23 17.87
N LYS A 101 -1.33 20.76 19.06
CA LYS A 101 -2.15 21.79 19.71
C LYS A 101 -2.40 23.01 18.81
N LYS A 102 -1.43 23.41 17.97
CA LYS A 102 -1.61 24.52 17.02
C LYS A 102 -2.69 24.20 15.98
N THR A 103 -2.70 22.98 15.44
CA THR A 103 -3.72 22.49 14.51
C THR A 103 -5.08 22.49 15.20
N TRP A 104 -5.13 22.08 16.45
CA TRP A 104 -6.35 22.11 17.25
C TRP A 104 -6.91 23.53 17.40
N ASP A 105 -6.08 24.48 17.78
CA ASP A 105 -6.51 25.87 18.07
C ASP A 105 -6.85 26.67 16.80
N ARG A 106 -6.07 26.50 15.73
CA ARG A 106 -6.13 27.35 14.52
C ARG A 106 -6.72 26.68 13.28
N GLY A 107 -6.96 25.37 13.30
CA GLY A 107 -7.34 24.56 12.15
C GLY A 107 -6.17 23.89 11.46
N ALA A 108 -6.44 22.84 10.70
CA ALA A 108 -5.44 22.18 9.88
C ALA A 108 -5.11 23.01 8.62
N ALA A 109 -4.17 22.57 7.81
CA ALA A 109 -3.72 23.33 6.64
C ALA A 109 -4.81 23.44 5.58
N LEU A 110 -4.87 24.62 4.96
CA LEU A 110 -5.70 24.89 3.78
C LEU A 110 -5.03 24.37 2.51
N THR A 111 -5.80 24.30 1.42
CA THR A 111 -5.38 23.75 0.12
C THR A 111 -4.06 24.32 -0.38
N SER A 112 -3.90 25.63 -0.44
CA SER A 112 -2.69 26.27 -0.97
C SER A 112 -1.43 25.87 -0.18
N ARG A 113 -1.52 25.80 1.15
CA ARG A 113 -0.41 25.44 2.02
C ARG A 113 -0.04 23.96 1.87
N LEU A 114 -1.05 23.09 1.79
CA LEU A 114 -0.82 21.66 1.60
C LEU A 114 -0.27 21.37 0.20
N GLN A 115 -0.74 22.11 -0.82
CA GLN A 115 -0.23 22.03 -2.18
C GLN A 115 1.27 22.40 -2.22
N SER A 116 1.67 23.57 -1.71
CA SER A 116 3.09 23.96 -1.67
C SER A 116 3.93 22.98 -0.85
N PHE A 117 3.39 22.46 0.26
CA PHE A 117 4.06 21.43 1.04
C PHE A 117 4.37 20.17 0.20
N GLU A 118 3.37 19.63 -0.53
CA GLU A 118 3.53 18.43 -1.34
C GLU A 118 4.38 18.66 -2.61
N THR A 119 4.25 19.82 -3.27
CA THR A 119 4.85 20.04 -4.61
C THR A 119 6.16 20.79 -4.60
N GLU A 120 6.50 21.46 -3.51
CA GLU A 120 7.73 22.25 -3.36
C GLU A 120 8.61 21.64 -2.26
N LEU A 121 8.18 21.69 -1.00
CA LEU A 121 9.00 21.30 0.14
C LEU A 121 9.34 19.79 0.14
N LEU A 122 8.34 18.92 -0.01
CA LEU A 122 8.58 17.47 -0.09
C LEU A 122 9.22 17.04 -1.42
N ALA A 123 9.17 17.88 -2.46
CA ALA A 123 9.81 17.63 -3.73
C ALA A 123 11.32 17.99 -3.73
N GLU A 124 11.85 18.59 -2.67
CA GLU A 124 13.29 18.73 -2.48
C GLU A 124 13.93 17.33 -2.41
N PRO A 125 15.10 17.10 -3.05
CA PRO A 125 15.71 15.76 -3.14
C PRO A 125 15.88 15.09 -1.78
N GLU A 126 16.29 15.84 -0.76
CA GLU A 126 16.53 15.36 0.60
C GLU A 126 15.22 14.91 1.26
N ASN A 127 14.15 15.69 1.12
CA ASN A 127 12.84 15.37 1.68
C ASN A 127 12.19 14.19 0.96
N LEU A 128 12.35 14.06 -0.34
CA LEU A 128 11.88 12.90 -1.10
C LEU A 128 12.61 11.63 -0.65
N ALA A 129 13.92 11.68 -0.43
CA ALA A 129 14.68 10.58 0.16
C ALA A 129 14.21 10.28 1.59
N GLY A 130 13.93 11.33 2.37
CA GLY A 130 13.38 11.22 3.73
C GLY A 130 12.05 10.49 3.76
N LEU A 131 11.12 10.73 2.81
CA LEU A 131 9.85 9.99 2.72
C LEU A 131 10.07 8.49 2.50
N ARG A 132 11.03 8.11 1.66
CA ARG A 132 11.41 6.71 1.43
C ARG A 132 11.93 6.07 2.72
N THR A 133 12.78 6.78 3.44
CA THR A 133 13.35 6.32 4.72
C THR A 133 12.26 6.19 5.79
N ILE A 134 11.40 7.19 5.96
CA ILE A 134 10.26 7.14 6.89
C ILE A 134 9.39 5.91 6.62
N ASN A 135 9.02 5.67 5.35
CA ASN A 135 8.25 4.50 4.97
C ASN A 135 8.93 3.20 5.41
N ARG A 136 10.21 3.06 5.08
CA ARG A 136 10.96 1.83 5.38
C ARG A 136 11.18 1.61 6.87
N GLU A 137 11.42 2.67 7.64
CA GLU A 137 11.62 2.56 9.08
C GLU A 137 10.33 2.28 9.85
N LEU A 138 9.19 2.81 9.42
CA LEU A 138 7.88 2.42 9.96
C LEU A 138 7.67 0.90 9.82
N ILE A 139 8.00 0.34 8.66
CA ILE A 139 7.89 -1.10 8.43
C ILE A 139 8.93 -1.85 9.28
N ALA A 140 10.17 -1.36 9.38
CA ALA A 140 11.22 -1.99 10.18
C ALA A 140 10.85 -2.11 11.67
N LYS A 141 10.17 -1.10 12.23
CA LYS A 141 9.65 -1.15 13.60
C LYS A 141 8.63 -2.29 13.77
N ALA A 142 7.78 -2.51 12.80
CA ALA A 142 6.83 -3.62 12.82
C ALA A 142 7.51 -4.98 12.58
N GLU A 143 8.51 -5.05 11.70
CA GLU A 143 9.33 -6.24 11.48
C GLU A 143 10.12 -6.65 12.74
N ALA A 144 10.52 -5.68 13.58
CA ALA A 144 11.20 -5.97 14.85
C ALA A 144 10.27 -6.62 15.88
N MET A 145 8.94 -6.38 15.80
CA MET A 145 7.95 -7.00 16.69
C MET A 145 7.64 -8.46 16.31
N ASP A 146 7.77 -8.80 15.04
CA ASP A 146 7.58 -10.16 14.50
C ASP A 146 8.65 -10.38 13.42
N SER A 147 9.78 -10.94 13.84
CA SER A 147 10.98 -11.06 12.99
C SER A 147 11.11 -12.47 12.39
N PRO A 148 10.48 -12.77 11.24
CA PRO A 148 10.61 -14.06 10.59
C PRO A 148 12.06 -14.27 10.11
N GLN A 149 12.57 -15.51 10.22
CA GLN A 149 13.88 -15.88 9.71
C GLN A 149 13.97 -15.83 8.17
N ARG A 150 12.83 -16.00 7.51
CA ARG A 150 12.71 -15.96 6.05
C ARG A 150 11.82 -14.83 5.61
N VAL A 151 12.33 -13.98 4.74
CA VAL A 151 11.60 -12.88 4.09
C VAL A 151 11.30 -13.24 2.65
N VAL A 152 10.05 -13.05 2.24
CA VAL A 152 9.62 -13.20 0.84
C VAL A 152 9.40 -11.81 0.28
N LEU A 153 10.04 -11.53 -0.85
CA LEU A 153 9.94 -10.28 -1.59
C LEU A 153 9.18 -10.51 -2.88
N ASP A 154 8.11 -9.79 -3.07
CA ASP A 154 7.31 -9.77 -4.30
C ASP A 154 7.54 -8.45 -5.04
N ILE A 155 8.15 -8.52 -6.22
CA ILE A 155 8.32 -7.35 -7.09
C ILE A 155 7.28 -7.39 -8.19
N ASP A 156 6.65 -6.23 -8.42
CA ASP A 156 5.61 -6.09 -9.44
C ASP A 156 5.52 -4.64 -9.93
N SER A 157 5.01 -4.45 -11.12
CA SER A 157 4.75 -3.15 -11.70
C SER A 157 3.26 -2.95 -11.95
N THR A 158 2.85 -1.70 -12.11
CA THR A 158 1.44 -1.41 -12.37
C THR A 158 1.29 -0.16 -13.20
N GLU A 159 0.19 -0.07 -13.92
CA GLU A 159 -0.22 1.13 -14.63
C GLU A 159 -0.82 2.17 -13.69
N ILE A 160 -0.49 3.45 -13.92
CA ILE A 160 -1.20 4.61 -13.38
C ILE A 160 -1.58 5.51 -14.56
N PRO A 161 -2.85 5.47 -15.01
CA PRO A 161 -3.30 6.29 -16.14
C PRO A 161 -3.13 7.79 -15.88
N VAL A 162 -2.70 8.51 -16.90
CA VAL A 162 -2.52 9.96 -16.88
C VAL A 162 -3.53 10.61 -17.82
N TYR A 163 -4.21 11.61 -17.30
CA TYR A 163 -5.20 12.39 -18.05
C TYR A 163 -4.71 13.83 -18.17
N GLY A 164 -3.96 14.13 -19.20
CA GLY A 164 -3.41 15.46 -19.46
C GLY A 164 -1.91 15.48 -19.69
N ASN A 165 -1.34 16.66 -19.67
CA ASN A 165 0.07 16.88 -20.02
C ASN A 165 0.92 16.86 -18.74
N GLN A 166 1.52 15.72 -18.43
CA GLN A 166 2.37 15.55 -17.26
C GLN A 166 3.78 15.13 -17.69
N GLU A 167 4.79 15.64 -17.00
CA GLU A 167 6.18 15.32 -17.27
C GLU A 167 6.41 13.80 -17.21
N GLN A 168 7.15 13.27 -18.17
CA GLN A 168 7.51 11.84 -18.28
C GLN A 168 6.31 10.87 -18.39
N SER A 169 5.08 11.36 -18.55
CA SER A 169 3.99 10.47 -18.95
C SER A 169 4.23 10.03 -20.40
N ALA A 170 4.00 8.74 -20.67
CA ALA A 170 4.22 8.19 -22.01
C ALA A 170 3.19 7.12 -22.32
N TYR A 171 2.94 6.91 -23.62
CA TYR A 171 2.06 5.86 -24.10
C TYR A 171 2.71 4.48 -23.87
N ASN A 172 1.96 3.55 -23.31
CA ASN A 172 2.36 2.18 -23.14
C ASN A 172 1.45 1.26 -23.98
N GLY A 173 2.04 0.59 -24.98
CA GLY A 173 1.29 -0.27 -25.89
C GLY A 173 0.68 -1.51 -25.24
N HIS A 174 1.25 -2.00 -24.12
CA HIS A 174 0.70 -3.12 -23.37
C HIS A 174 -0.61 -2.74 -22.66
N PHE A 175 -0.68 -1.52 -22.09
CA PHE A 175 -1.86 -1.01 -21.41
C PHE A 175 -2.82 -0.26 -22.35
N GLY A 176 -2.38 0.14 -23.54
CA GLY A 176 -3.17 0.93 -24.48
C GLY A 176 -3.48 2.34 -24.00
N SER A 177 -2.68 2.90 -23.11
CA SER A 177 -2.91 4.18 -22.46
C SER A 177 -1.65 5.01 -22.26
N THR A 178 -1.81 6.34 -22.12
CA THR A 178 -0.75 7.22 -21.60
C THR A 178 -0.75 7.12 -20.08
N CYS A 179 0.39 6.73 -19.51
CA CYS A 179 0.46 6.41 -18.10
C CYS A 179 1.84 6.68 -17.49
N TYR A 180 1.94 6.53 -16.18
CA TYR A 180 3.15 6.14 -15.47
C TYR A 180 3.16 4.64 -15.23
N HIS A 181 4.35 4.05 -15.11
CA HIS A 181 4.54 2.62 -14.89
C HIS A 181 5.42 2.36 -13.66
N PRO A 182 4.94 2.67 -12.43
CA PRO A 182 5.71 2.46 -11.21
C PRO A 182 6.06 1.00 -10.97
N LEU A 183 7.23 0.79 -10.38
CA LEU A 183 7.69 -0.47 -9.85
C LEU A 183 7.52 -0.48 -8.33
N LEU A 184 7.04 -1.58 -7.77
CA LEU A 184 6.70 -1.75 -6.37
C LEU A 184 7.32 -3.03 -5.81
N LEU A 185 7.78 -2.99 -4.57
CA LEU A 185 8.36 -4.13 -3.86
C LEU A 185 7.59 -4.34 -2.55
N PHE A 186 7.02 -5.53 -2.40
CA PHE A 186 6.26 -5.92 -1.21
C PHE A 186 6.94 -7.04 -0.43
N ASN A 187 6.69 -7.07 0.88
CA ASN A 187 6.96 -8.25 1.68
C ASN A 187 5.73 -9.19 1.71
N ARG A 188 5.90 -10.34 2.35
CA ARG A 188 4.83 -11.35 2.48
C ARG A 188 3.62 -10.84 3.27
N GLU A 189 3.81 -9.90 4.15
CA GLU A 189 2.80 -9.31 5.03
C GLU A 189 1.99 -8.20 4.32
N GLY A 190 2.38 -7.86 3.08
CA GLY A 190 1.73 -6.86 2.24
C GLY A 190 2.20 -5.43 2.51
N ASP A 191 3.31 -5.24 3.21
CA ASP A 191 3.89 -3.91 3.32
C ASP A 191 4.66 -3.57 2.04
N CYS A 192 4.46 -2.39 1.48
CA CYS A 192 5.22 -1.88 0.36
C CYS A 192 6.55 -1.31 0.86
N LEU A 193 7.63 -2.08 0.69
CA LEU A 193 8.97 -1.77 1.20
C LEU A 193 9.64 -0.65 0.42
N ALA A 194 9.50 -0.70 -0.91
CA ALA A 194 10.10 0.25 -1.83
C ALA A 194 9.20 0.48 -3.06
N ALA A 195 9.37 1.64 -3.69
CA ALA A 195 8.69 2.01 -4.92
C ALA A 195 9.53 2.98 -5.74
N LYS A 196 9.37 2.92 -7.07
CA LYS A 196 9.94 3.88 -8.01
C LYS A 196 8.88 4.29 -9.01
N LEU A 197 8.57 5.60 -9.09
CA LEU A 197 7.77 6.13 -10.18
C LEU A 197 8.63 6.12 -11.45
N ARG A 198 8.04 5.70 -12.58
CA ARG A 198 8.75 5.58 -13.86
C ARG A 198 7.88 6.12 -14.99
N PRO A 199 8.48 6.54 -16.11
CA PRO A 199 7.74 6.83 -17.35
C PRO A 199 6.88 5.65 -17.78
N GLY A 200 5.82 5.93 -18.55
CA GLY A 200 4.90 4.88 -19.01
C GLY A 200 5.50 3.88 -19.98
N ASN A 201 6.46 4.29 -20.80
CA ASN A 201 7.05 3.52 -21.89
C ASN A 201 8.25 2.64 -21.49
N VAL A 202 8.45 2.39 -20.21
CA VAL A 202 9.51 1.49 -19.72
C VAL A 202 9.01 0.04 -19.61
N HIS A 203 9.93 -0.93 -19.71
CA HIS A 203 9.61 -2.32 -19.48
C HIS A 203 9.35 -2.60 -17.99
N SER A 204 8.48 -3.58 -17.68
CA SER A 204 8.11 -3.91 -16.29
C SER A 204 9.30 -4.18 -15.40
N ALA A 205 10.34 -4.85 -15.92
CA ALA A 205 11.53 -5.20 -15.17
C ALA A 205 12.65 -4.16 -15.22
N ASP A 206 12.49 -3.01 -15.87
CA ASP A 206 13.54 -1.99 -15.83
C ASP A 206 13.67 -1.46 -14.40
N ASP A 207 14.88 -1.03 -14.02
CA ASP A 207 15.22 -0.52 -12.67
C ASP A 207 14.94 -1.50 -11.52
N TRP A 208 14.80 -2.78 -11.78
CA TRP A 208 14.54 -3.81 -10.75
C TRP A 208 15.62 -3.84 -9.67
N ASP A 209 16.86 -3.64 -10.08
CA ASP A 209 18.06 -3.67 -9.25
C ASP A 209 18.08 -2.54 -8.22
N GLU A 210 17.62 -1.36 -8.58
CA GLU A 210 17.54 -0.19 -7.69
C GLU A 210 16.59 -0.40 -6.50
N LEU A 211 15.54 -1.24 -6.67
CA LEU A 211 14.59 -1.54 -5.60
C LEU A 211 14.95 -2.82 -4.87
N LEU A 212 15.24 -3.87 -5.63
CA LEU A 212 15.35 -5.21 -5.09
C LEU A 212 16.68 -5.45 -4.38
N LEU A 213 17.80 -5.04 -4.96
CA LEU A 213 19.12 -5.34 -4.40
C LEU A 213 19.38 -4.64 -3.05
N PRO A 214 19.06 -3.34 -2.85
CA PRO A 214 19.24 -2.71 -1.54
C PRO A 214 18.40 -3.36 -0.44
N GLU A 215 17.19 -3.82 -0.75
CA GLU A 215 16.34 -4.49 0.23
C GLU A 215 16.86 -5.92 0.54
N ILE A 216 17.33 -6.66 -0.44
CA ILE A 216 18.01 -7.95 -0.22
C ILE A 216 19.19 -7.75 0.74
N GLU A 217 20.06 -6.80 0.46
CA GLU A 217 21.24 -6.51 1.30
C GLU A 217 20.84 -6.11 2.73
N ARG A 218 19.79 -5.29 2.87
CA ARG A 218 19.24 -4.93 4.17
C ARG A 218 18.80 -6.16 4.96
N GLN A 219 18.01 -7.04 4.35
CA GLN A 219 17.50 -8.24 5.02
C GLN A 219 18.62 -9.23 5.37
N GLN A 220 19.60 -9.41 4.49
CA GLN A 220 20.75 -10.25 4.73
C GLN A 220 21.66 -9.73 5.85
N LYS A 221 21.82 -8.40 5.99
CA LYS A 221 22.52 -7.78 7.13
C LYS A 221 21.86 -8.10 8.48
N HIS A 222 20.55 -8.35 8.47
CA HIS A 222 19.80 -8.81 9.65
C HIS A 222 19.80 -10.36 9.79
N GLY A 223 20.62 -11.08 9.03
CA GLY A 223 20.75 -12.53 9.09
C GLY A 223 19.55 -13.30 8.55
N LYS A 224 18.70 -12.68 7.73
CA LYS A 224 17.49 -13.30 7.20
C LYS A 224 17.73 -14.00 5.87
N GLU A 225 17.07 -15.13 5.68
CA GLU A 225 16.97 -15.79 4.36
C GLU A 225 15.99 -15.01 3.48
N VAL A 226 16.43 -14.65 2.27
CA VAL A 226 15.59 -13.90 1.31
C VAL A 226 15.14 -14.82 0.18
N VAL A 227 13.86 -14.74 -0.17
CA VAL A 227 13.28 -15.44 -1.32
C VAL A 227 12.51 -14.42 -2.16
N VAL A 228 12.77 -14.40 -3.48
CA VAL A 228 12.13 -13.47 -4.42
C VAL A 228 11.09 -14.19 -5.26
N ARG A 229 9.93 -13.55 -5.45
CA ARG A 229 8.90 -13.95 -6.44
C ARG A 229 8.67 -12.82 -7.42
N ALA A 230 8.56 -13.16 -8.71
CA ALA A 230 8.26 -12.19 -9.74
C ALA A 230 7.50 -12.85 -10.91
N ASP A 231 6.86 -12.01 -11.73
CA ASP A 231 6.16 -12.48 -12.92
C ASP A 231 7.10 -12.75 -14.11
N ALA A 232 6.54 -13.04 -15.25
CA ALA A 232 7.29 -13.38 -16.45
C ALA A 232 8.07 -12.21 -17.04
N ALA A 233 7.72 -10.96 -16.73
CA ALA A 233 8.48 -9.80 -17.17
C ALA A 233 9.88 -9.75 -16.55
N PHE A 234 10.05 -10.35 -15.36
CA PHE A 234 11.34 -10.44 -14.66
C PHE A 234 12.12 -11.72 -14.99
N ALA A 235 11.71 -12.48 -16.00
CA ALA A 235 12.40 -13.69 -16.46
C ALA A 235 13.65 -13.35 -17.28
N LYS A 236 14.58 -12.61 -16.69
CA LYS A 236 15.80 -12.13 -17.36
C LYS A 236 17.05 -12.77 -16.76
N PRO A 237 18.06 -13.17 -17.60
CA PRO A 237 19.29 -13.83 -17.13
C PRO A 237 20.02 -13.04 -16.05
N GLU A 238 20.11 -11.73 -16.22
CA GLU A 238 20.78 -10.84 -15.27
C GLU A 238 20.14 -10.85 -13.88
N ILE A 239 18.82 -11.01 -13.79
CA ILE A 239 18.12 -11.12 -12.51
C ILE A 239 18.47 -12.44 -11.81
N TYR A 240 18.40 -13.55 -12.54
CA TYR A 240 18.77 -14.86 -11.99
C TYR A 240 20.23 -14.87 -11.49
N GLU A 241 21.16 -14.33 -12.30
CA GLU A 241 22.58 -14.27 -11.96
C GLU A 241 22.83 -13.41 -10.73
N ALA A 242 22.20 -12.24 -10.63
CA ALA A 242 22.34 -11.35 -9.49
C ALA A 242 21.81 -11.95 -8.19
N LEU A 243 20.67 -12.67 -8.25
CA LEU A 243 20.10 -13.38 -7.10
C LEU A 243 20.97 -14.57 -6.68
N GLU A 244 21.44 -15.37 -7.64
CA GLU A 244 22.30 -16.53 -7.39
C GLU A 244 23.66 -16.12 -6.79
N GLN A 245 24.28 -15.04 -7.26
CA GLN A 245 25.52 -14.48 -6.71
C GLN A 245 25.37 -14.06 -5.24
N ARG A 246 24.18 -13.65 -4.81
CA ARG A 246 23.88 -13.25 -3.43
C ARG A 246 23.33 -14.39 -2.56
N GLY A 247 23.27 -15.61 -3.09
CA GLY A 247 22.69 -16.74 -2.37
C GLY A 247 21.18 -16.61 -2.11
N VAL A 248 20.48 -15.81 -2.92
CA VAL A 248 19.05 -15.57 -2.78
C VAL A 248 18.26 -16.65 -3.51
N ASN A 249 17.24 -17.17 -2.84
CA ASN A 249 16.30 -18.10 -3.45
C ASN A 249 15.24 -17.34 -4.27
N TYR A 250 14.72 -18.00 -5.32
CA TYR A 250 13.69 -17.35 -6.14
C TYR A 250 12.71 -18.35 -6.76
N ALA A 251 11.54 -17.84 -7.15
CA ALA A 251 10.56 -18.48 -8.00
C ALA A 251 9.97 -17.42 -8.95
N ILE A 252 10.37 -17.47 -10.22
CA ILE A 252 10.02 -16.48 -11.25
C ILE A 252 9.33 -17.19 -12.39
N ARG A 253 8.17 -16.71 -12.81
CA ARG A 253 7.47 -17.27 -13.97
C ARG A 253 8.29 -17.01 -15.23
N ILE A 254 8.32 -17.98 -16.14
CA ILE A 254 8.88 -17.82 -17.48
C ILE A 254 7.76 -18.00 -18.52
N PRO A 255 7.70 -17.19 -19.60
CA PRO A 255 6.74 -17.38 -20.68
C PRO A 255 6.90 -18.79 -21.31
N ALA A 256 5.79 -19.39 -21.71
CA ALA A 256 5.80 -20.61 -22.48
C ALA A 256 6.51 -20.40 -23.83
N ASN A 257 7.22 -21.40 -24.29
CA ASN A 257 7.80 -21.46 -25.63
C ASN A 257 7.89 -22.92 -26.09
N GLU A 258 8.10 -23.15 -27.38
CA GLU A 258 8.11 -24.48 -28.01
C GLU A 258 9.10 -25.46 -27.34
N ASN A 259 10.26 -24.97 -26.90
CA ASN A 259 11.24 -25.83 -26.23
C ASN A 259 10.74 -26.30 -24.85
N LEU A 260 10.13 -25.39 -24.07
CA LEU A 260 9.54 -25.75 -22.77
C LEU A 260 8.34 -26.69 -22.92
N GLU A 261 7.51 -26.46 -23.95
CA GLU A 261 6.37 -27.34 -24.23
C GLU A 261 6.83 -28.72 -24.71
N ARG A 262 7.88 -28.81 -25.51
CA ARG A 262 8.50 -30.09 -25.89
C ARG A 262 9.01 -30.87 -24.68
N ASP A 263 9.59 -30.18 -23.69
CA ASP A 263 10.10 -30.82 -22.47
C ASP A 263 8.99 -31.40 -21.58
N ILE A 264 7.74 -31.06 -21.83
CA ILE A 264 6.55 -31.59 -21.13
C ILE A 264 5.56 -32.29 -22.07
N ALA A 265 5.98 -32.64 -23.30
CA ALA A 265 5.09 -33.15 -24.34
C ALA A 265 4.23 -34.35 -23.90
N GLU A 266 4.77 -35.22 -23.03
CA GLU A 266 4.03 -36.36 -22.46
C GLU A 266 2.86 -35.98 -21.54
N LEU A 267 2.85 -34.73 -20.99
CA LEU A 267 1.78 -34.25 -20.12
C LEU A 267 0.71 -33.43 -20.86
N LEU A 268 0.96 -33.08 -22.11
CA LEU A 268 0.00 -32.26 -22.91
C LEU A 268 -1.23 -33.05 -23.42
N PRO A 269 -1.11 -34.36 -23.78
CA PRO A 269 -2.27 -35.13 -24.17
C PRO A 269 -3.25 -35.24 -23.00
N ARG A 270 -4.53 -35.09 -23.35
CA ARG A 270 -5.58 -35.24 -22.34
C ARG A 270 -5.63 -36.70 -21.85
N PRO A 271 -5.64 -36.93 -20.53
CA PRO A 271 -5.79 -38.29 -20.00
C PRO A 271 -7.06 -38.96 -20.49
N VAL A 272 -6.94 -40.25 -20.87
CA VAL A 272 -8.07 -41.05 -21.38
C VAL A 272 -9.02 -41.35 -20.23
N GLY A 273 -10.33 -41.23 -20.50
CA GLY A 273 -11.36 -41.56 -19.53
C GLY A 273 -12.45 -40.49 -19.38
N ARG A 274 -13.36 -40.71 -18.44
CA ARG A 274 -14.45 -39.74 -18.17
C ARG A 274 -13.85 -38.43 -17.62
N PRO A 275 -14.21 -37.27 -18.21
CA PRO A 275 -13.71 -35.97 -17.69
C PRO A 275 -14.06 -35.76 -16.23
N SER A 276 -13.07 -35.43 -15.43
CA SER A 276 -13.26 -35.06 -14.02
C SER A 276 -13.91 -33.67 -13.92
N SER A 277 -14.83 -33.50 -12.99
CA SER A 277 -15.39 -32.17 -12.64
C SER A 277 -14.38 -31.24 -12.00
N ARG A 278 -13.27 -31.79 -11.50
CA ARG A 278 -12.14 -31.00 -10.95
C ARG A 278 -10.99 -31.03 -11.97
N PRO A 279 -10.24 -29.93 -12.10
CA PRO A 279 -9.06 -29.91 -12.95
C PRO A 279 -8.08 -31.03 -12.56
N LEU A 280 -7.60 -31.79 -13.54
CA LEU A 280 -6.46 -32.68 -13.36
C LEU A 280 -5.19 -31.84 -13.46
N VAL A 281 -4.34 -31.91 -12.42
CA VAL A 281 -3.14 -31.08 -12.32
C VAL A 281 -1.91 -31.96 -12.18
N GLU A 282 -1.00 -31.83 -13.13
CA GLU A 282 0.27 -32.55 -13.19
C GLU A 282 1.44 -31.58 -13.06
N TYR A 283 2.56 -32.10 -12.59
CA TYR A 283 3.77 -31.31 -12.34
C TYR A 283 4.98 -32.07 -12.86
N LYS A 284 5.88 -31.36 -13.56
CA LYS A 284 7.19 -31.88 -13.96
C LYS A 284 8.30 -30.93 -13.54
N SER A 285 9.44 -31.45 -13.17
CA SER A 285 10.65 -30.69 -12.87
C SER A 285 11.79 -31.16 -13.73
N PHE A 286 12.43 -30.24 -14.42
CA PHE A 286 13.53 -30.53 -15.34
C PHE A 286 14.56 -29.38 -15.33
N LEU A 287 15.72 -29.63 -15.94
CA LEU A 287 16.72 -28.60 -16.19
C LEU A 287 16.50 -28.04 -17.60
N TYR A 288 16.44 -26.74 -17.69
CA TYR A 288 16.26 -26.02 -18.94
C TYR A 288 17.33 -24.95 -19.08
N GLN A 289 17.83 -24.75 -20.28
CA GLN A 289 18.77 -23.67 -20.62
C GLN A 289 18.26 -22.95 -21.87
N ALA A 290 17.85 -21.71 -21.69
CA ALA A 290 17.57 -20.83 -22.82
C ALA A 290 18.87 -20.39 -23.50
N ALA A 291 18.82 -20.04 -24.79
CA ALA A 291 19.99 -19.61 -25.55
C ALA A 291 20.75 -18.42 -24.92
N SER A 292 20.02 -17.52 -24.23
CA SER A 292 20.60 -16.37 -23.52
C SER A 292 21.17 -16.71 -22.13
N TRP A 293 21.03 -17.94 -21.64
CA TRP A 293 21.48 -18.31 -20.31
C TRP A 293 22.86 -18.94 -20.33
N LYS A 294 23.73 -18.55 -19.43
CA LYS A 294 25.08 -19.13 -19.27
C LYS A 294 25.06 -20.56 -18.70
N LYS A 295 24.00 -20.92 -17.97
CA LYS A 295 23.86 -22.25 -17.35
C LYS A 295 22.39 -22.72 -17.32
N ALA A 296 22.21 -24.03 -17.27
CA ALA A 296 20.90 -24.60 -17.06
C ALA A 296 20.35 -24.28 -15.67
N ARG A 297 19.03 -24.04 -15.58
CA ARG A 297 18.31 -23.80 -14.34
C ARG A 297 17.13 -24.77 -14.21
N ARG A 298 16.76 -25.04 -12.97
CA ARG A 298 15.58 -25.85 -12.69
C ARG A 298 14.32 -25.08 -13.11
N VAL A 299 13.48 -25.74 -13.92
CA VAL A 299 12.15 -25.31 -14.26
C VAL A 299 11.14 -26.28 -13.69
N VAL A 300 10.08 -25.75 -13.12
CA VAL A 300 8.90 -26.51 -12.68
C VAL A 300 7.74 -26.15 -13.59
N ALA A 301 7.23 -27.13 -14.30
CA ALA A 301 6.03 -27.03 -15.11
C ALA A 301 4.80 -27.46 -14.31
N LYS A 302 3.68 -26.77 -14.55
CA LYS A 302 2.34 -27.14 -14.11
C LYS A 302 1.46 -27.25 -15.33
N VAL A 303 0.78 -28.39 -15.49
CA VAL A 303 -0.17 -28.67 -16.55
C VAL A 303 -1.54 -28.91 -15.92
N GLU A 304 -2.56 -28.19 -16.41
CA GLU A 304 -3.94 -28.28 -15.89
C GLU A 304 -4.90 -28.61 -17.00
N HIS A 305 -5.59 -29.74 -16.90
CA HIS A 305 -6.66 -30.13 -17.79
C HIS A 305 -8.02 -29.77 -17.18
N HIS A 306 -8.68 -28.79 -17.76
CA HIS A 306 -10.02 -28.35 -17.34
C HIS A 306 -11.10 -29.02 -18.18
N GLN A 307 -12.25 -29.31 -17.56
CA GLN A 307 -13.39 -29.82 -18.27
C GLN A 307 -13.90 -28.79 -19.29
N GLY A 308 -14.11 -29.21 -20.52
CA GLY A 308 -14.60 -28.35 -21.62
C GLY A 308 -13.52 -27.56 -22.36
N GLU A 309 -12.27 -27.53 -21.87
CA GLU A 309 -11.15 -26.89 -22.59
C GLU A 309 -10.45 -27.91 -23.51
N LEU A 310 -10.16 -27.53 -24.75
CA LEU A 310 -9.52 -28.39 -25.75
C LEU A 310 -8.03 -28.62 -25.41
N PHE A 311 -7.33 -27.57 -24.96
CA PHE A 311 -5.92 -27.62 -24.63
C PHE A 311 -5.68 -27.44 -23.11
N PRO A 312 -4.63 -28.06 -22.54
CA PRO A 312 -4.28 -27.85 -21.15
C PRO A 312 -3.74 -26.43 -20.94
N ARG A 313 -3.95 -25.90 -19.76
CA ARG A 313 -3.26 -24.68 -19.31
C ARG A 313 -1.89 -25.05 -18.80
N VAL A 314 -0.85 -24.42 -19.33
CA VAL A 314 0.53 -24.65 -18.90
C VAL A 314 1.13 -23.43 -18.24
N GLY A 315 2.00 -23.64 -17.25
CA GLY A 315 2.76 -22.60 -16.60
C GLY A 315 4.13 -23.10 -16.17
N PHE A 316 5.14 -22.27 -16.36
CA PHE A 316 6.52 -22.60 -16.06
C PHE A 316 7.11 -21.64 -15.05
N ILE A 317 7.87 -22.16 -14.07
CA ILE A 317 8.52 -21.39 -12.99
C ILE A 317 9.99 -21.78 -12.96
N VAL A 318 10.86 -20.81 -13.18
CA VAL A 318 12.32 -20.97 -12.95
C VAL A 318 12.60 -20.77 -11.45
N THR A 319 13.35 -21.69 -10.86
CA THR A 319 13.60 -21.67 -9.42
C THR A 319 14.92 -22.37 -9.03
N ASN A 320 15.53 -21.92 -7.94
CA ASN A 320 16.61 -22.62 -7.26
C ASN A 320 16.17 -23.23 -5.90
N LEU A 321 14.86 -23.12 -5.57
CA LEU A 321 14.29 -23.71 -4.35
C LEU A 321 14.38 -25.24 -4.37
N ARG A 322 14.86 -25.84 -3.29
CA ARG A 322 14.92 -27.30 -3.10
C ARG A 322 13.61 -27.89 -2.57
N LEU A 323 12.48 -27.45 -3.14
CA LEU A 323 11.16 -27.91 -2.76
C LEU A 323 10.57 -28.87 -3.83
N PRO A 324 9.66 -29.79 -3.47
CA PRO A 324 8.89 -30.58 -4.44
C PRO A 324 8.10 -29.66 -5.40
N SER A 325 7.91 -30.11 -6.65
CA SER A 325 7.29 -29.27 -7.72
C SER A 325 5.96 -28.66 -7.31
N ARG A 326 5.07 -29.44 -6.70
CA ARG A 326 3.79 -28.96 -6.17
C ARG A 326 3.95 -27.85 -5.11
N ALA A 327 4.98 -27.94 -4.27
CA ALA A 327 5.26 -26.95 -3.24
C ALA A 327 5.81 -25.66 -3.84
N VAL A 328 6.67 -25.75 -4.88
CA VAL A 328 7.16 -24.58 -5.64
C VAL A 328 5.98 -23.83 -6.26
N VAL A 329 5.09 -24.52 -6.96
CA VAL A 329 3.92 -23.89 -7.59
C VAL A 329 2.99 -23.27 -6.55
N ARG A 330 2.72 -23.96 -5.43
CA ARG A 330 1.92 -23.42 -4.33
C ARG A 330 2.56 -22.19 -3.69
N PHE A 331 3.89 -22.19 -3.56
CA PHE A 331 4.63 -21.03 -3.07
C PHE A 331 4.55 -19.87 -4.04
N TYR A 332 4.76 -20.12 -5.33
CA TYR A 332 4.68 -19.11 -6.38
C TYR A 332 3.27 -18.48 -6.49
N ASN A 333 2.23 -19.31 -6.45
CA ASN A 333 0.85 -18.83 -6.60
C ASN A 333 0.43 -17.81 -5.53
N LYS A 334 1.10 -17.79 -4.38
CA LYS A 334 0.91 -16.75 -3.37
C LYS A 334 1.39 -15.37 -3.81
N ARG A 335 2.13 -15.24 -4.93
CA ARG A 335 2.46 -13.96 -5.55
C ARG A 335 1.22 -13.17 -5.96
N GLY A 336 0.14 -13.83 -6.37
CA GLY A 336 -1.13 -13.16 -6.71
C GLY A 336 -1.69 -12.27 -5.59
N THR A 337 -1.18 -12.40 -4.35
CA THR A 337 -1.51 -11.45 -3.28
C THR A 337 -0.89 -10.08 -3.50
N ALA A 338 0.24 -9.95 -4.22
CA ALA A 338 0.84 -8.64 -4.54
C ALA A 338 -0.08 -7.81 -5.45
N GLU A 339 -0.69 -8.45 -6.44
CA GLU A 339 -1.71 -7.80 -7.30
C GLU A 339 -2.90 -7.30 -6.48
N GLN A 340 -3.32 -8.09 -5.47
CA GLN A 340 -4.38 -7.68 -4.54
C GLN A 340 -3.96 -6.48 -3.68
N TRP A 341 -2.72 -6.43 -3.19
CA TRP A 341 -2.21 -5.29 -2.43
C TRP A 341 -2.13 -4.01 -3.27
N ILE A 342 -1.67 -4.13 -4.52
CA ILE A 342 -1.69 -3.03 -5.49
C ILE A 342 -3.12 -2.52 -5.70
N LYS A 343 -4.08 -3.43 -5.90
CA LYS A 343 -5.50 -3.09 -6.04
C LYS A 343 -6.05 -2.40 -4.80
N GLU A 344 -5.72 -2.88 -3.61
CA GLU A 344 -6.08 -2.22 -2.35
C GLU A 344 -5.48 -0.81 -2.24
N GLY A 345 -4.22 -0.62 -2.63
CA GLY A 345 -3.57 0.70 -2.69
C GLY A 345 -4.28 1.66 -3.65
N LYS A 346 -4.62 1.17 -4.85
CA LYS A 346 -5.38 1.95 -5.84
C LYS A 346 -6.75 2.38 -5.32
N GLN A 347 -7.47 1.49 -4.68
CA GLN A 347 -8.85 1.74 -4.24
C GLN A 347 -8.93 2.49 -2.90
N ALA A 348 -8.17 2.05 -1.90
CA ALA A 348 -8.34 2.52 -0.54
C ALA A 348 -7.62 3.84 -0.23
N VAL A 349 -6.43 4.06 -0.80
CA VAL A 349 -5.63 5.28 -0.56
C VAL A 349 -5.43 6.13 -1.82
N LYS A 350 -6.13 5.79 -2.91
CA LYS A 350 -6.08 6.53 -4.18
C LYS A 350 -4.65 6.71 -4.73
N MET A 351 -3.84 5.65 -4.61
CA MET A 351 -2.43 5.64 -5.00
C MET A 351 -2.19 6.06 -6.46
N THR A 352 -3.20 5.92 -7.32
CA THR A 352 -3.17 6.32 -8.73
C THR A 352 -3.50 7.80 -8.98
N ARG A 353 -3.82 8.57 -7.94
CA ARG A 353 -4.18 9.99 -8.10
C ARG A 353 -2.91 10.86 -8.18
N LEU A 354 -2.20 10.75 -9.31
CA LEU A 354 -1.01 11.50 -9.63
C LEU A 354 -1.37 12.57 -10.67
N SER A 355 -1.78 13.75 -10.22
CA SER A 355 -2.36 14.81 -11.05
C SER A 355 -1.48 16.08 -11.14
N CYS A 356 -0.23 16.02 -10.69
CA CYS A 356 0.70 17.14 -10.81
C CYS A 356 1.33 17.18 -12.20
N HIS A 357 1.65 18.39 -12.70
CA HIS A 357 2.41 18.52 -13.93
C HIS A 357 3.83 17.96 -13.79
N ARG A 358 4.54 18.33 -12.70
CA ARG A 358 5.92 17.92 -12.45
C ARG A 358 5.99 16.45 -12.02
N PHE A 359 6.91 15.70 -12.65
CA PHE A 359 7.15 14.30 -12.32
C PHE A 359 7.51 14.09 -10.85
N ARG A 360 8.42 14.90 -10.32
CA ARG A 360 8.87 14.81 -8.91
C ARG A 360 7.73 15.05 -7.92
N SER A 361 6.80 15.94 -8.20
CA SER A 361 5.61 16.15 -7.35
C SER A 361 4.67 14.93 -7.36
N ASN A 362 4.57 14.23 -8.50
CA ASN A 362 3.84 12.96 -8.57
C ASN A 362 4.56 11.83 -7.81
N GLU A 363 5.89 11.84 -7.80
CA GLU A 363 6.69 10.91 -6.99
C GLU A 363 6.44 11.12 -5.49
N VAL A 364 6.40 12.37 -5.02
CA VAL A 364 5.97 12.70 -3.64
C VAL A 364 4.58 12.17 -3.34
N ARG A 365 3.61 12.41 -4.22
CA ARG A 365 2.23 11.92 -4.04
C ARG A 365 2.15 10.40 -3.98
N LEU A 366 2.94 9.71 -4.79
CA LEU A 366 3.04 8.25 -4.70
C LEU A 366 3.53 7.82 -3.31
N TRP A 367 4.61 8.43 -2.80
CA TRP A 367 5.16 8.10 -1.50
C TRP A 367 4.21 8.41 -0.34
N LEU A 368 3.50 9.55 -0.37
CA LEU A 368 2.46 9.87 0.61
C LEU A 368 1.34 8.83 0.63
N SER A 369 0.94 8.36 -0.56
CA SER A 369 -0.06 7.30 -0.70
C SER A 369 0.45 5.96 -0.19
N LEU A 370 1.73 5.63 -0.42
CA LEU A 370 2.36 4.40 0.08
C LEU A 370 2.53 4.42 1.60
N ILE A 371 2.90 5.55 2.19
CA ILE A 371 2.94 5.70 3.65
C ILE A 371 1.53 5.52 4.24
N ALA A 372 0.51 6.10 3.63
CA ALA A 372 -0.88 5.92 4.05
C ALA A 372 -1.34 4.45 3.92
N TYR A 373 -0.96 3.79 2.83
CA TYR A 373 -1.22 2.37 2.59
C TYR A 373 -0.55 1.51 3.69
N ASN A 374 0.74 1.71 3.93
CA ASN A 374 1.50 0.95 4.90
C ASN A 374 1.01 1.20 6.32
N LEU A 375 0.75 2.45 6.70
CA LEU A 375 0.21 2.76 8.03
C LEU A 375 -1.12 2.04 8.28
N ARG A 376 -1.99 1.94 7.26
CA ARG A 376 -3.24 1.19 7.35
C ARG A 376 -3.00 -0.33 7.38
N ASN A 377 -2.04 -0.85 6.59
CA ASN A 377 -1.68 -2.26 6.62
C ASN A 377 -1.10 -2.66 7.99
N LEU A 378 -0.22 -1.83 8.54
CA LEU A 378 0.31 -1.99 9.90
C LEU A 378 -0.80 -1.96 10.95
N TRP A 379 -1.76 -1.03 10.84
CA TRP A 379 -2.93 -0.99 11.71
C TRP A 379 -3.74 -2.29 11.62
N ARG A 380 -3.98 -2.81 10.40
CA ARG A 380 -4.69 -4.07 10.15
C ARG A 380 -4.04 -5.24 10.89
N ARG A 381 -2.74 -5.43 10.74
CA ARG A 381 -2.05 -6.61 11.26
C ARG A 381 -1.61 -6.50 12.72
N LEU A 382 -1.29 -5.30 13.21
CA LEU A 382 -0.80 -5.12 14.58
C LEU A 382 -1.93 -4.89 15.59
N ALA A 383 -2.98 -4.16 15.19
CA ALA A 383 -3.96 -3.64 16.12
C ALA A 383 -5.37 -4.25 15.99
N LEU A 384 -5.72 -4.85 14.84
CA LEU A 384 -7.07 -5.34 14.67
C LEU A 384 -7.31 -6.69 15.37
N PRO A 385 -8.51 -6.89 15.98
CA PRO A 385 -8.93 -8.19 16.49
C PRO A 385 -9.03 -9.23 15.36
N LYS A 386 -8.74 -10.52 15.66
CA LYS A 386 -8.78 -11.65 14.70
C LYS A 386 -10.03 -11.72 13.83
N LYS A 387 -11.19 -11.33 14.37
CA LYS A 387 -12.47 -11.34 13.62
C LYS A 387 -12.50 -10.40 12.41
N ILE A 388 -11.67 -9.36 12.40
CA ILE A 388 -11.66 -8.29 11.40
C ILE A 388 -10.27 -8.07 10.79
N GLU A 389 -9.24 -8.82 11.17
CA GLU A 389 -7.87 -8.69 10.64
C GLU A 389 -7.77 -8.99 9.13
N ASN A 390 -8.70 -9.80 8.61
CA ASN A 390 -8.75 -10.15 7.19
C ASN A 390 -9.61 -9.20 6.34
N TRP A 391 -10.13 -8.12 6.91
CA TRP A 391 -10.86 -7.13 6.12
C TRP A 391 -9.94 -6.42 5.13
N SER A 392 -10.43 -6.17 3.92
CA SER A 392 -9.72 -5.35 2.96
C SER A 392 -9.52 -3.93 3.47
N LEU A 393 -8.50 -3.23 2.98
CA LEU A 393 -8.25 -1.84 3.38
C LEU A 393 -9.44 -0.93 3.05
N THR A 394 -10.17 -1.20 1.98
CA THR A 394 -11.42 -0.49 1.66
C THR A 394 -12.51 -0.74 2.71
N SER A 395 -12.67 -2.00 3.14
CA SER A 395 -13.62 -2.33 4.21
C SER A 395 -13.27 -1.67 5.54
N LEU A 396 -11.98 -1.62 5.88
CA LEU A 396 -11.51 -0.93 7.09
C LEU A 396 -11.81 0.57 7.02
N GLN A 397 -11.59 1.18 5.86
CA GLN A 397 -11.92 2.59 5.65
C GLN A 397 -13.41 2.84 5.87
N GLN A 398 -14.26 2.11 5.17
CA GLN A 398 -15.71 2.33 5.21
C GLN A 398 -16.34 2.00 6.57
N ARG A 399 -15.83 1.00 7.28
CA ARG A 399 -16.45 0.48 8.49
C ARG A 399 -15.84 0.99 9.79
N LEU A 400 -14.57 1.36 9.81
CA LEU A 400 -13.88 1.80 11.01
C LEU A 400 -13.45 3.27 10.92
N VAL A 401 -12.77 3.67 9.84
CA VAL A 401 -12.31 5.07 9.67
C VAL A 401 -13.49 6.00 9.52
N LYS A 402 -14.42 5.69 8.59
CA LYS A 402 -15.64 6.45 8.31
C LYS A 402 -16.69 6.25 9.42
N THR A 403 -16.35 6.68 10.63
CA THR A 403 -17.22 6.66 11.79
C THR A 403 -17.61 8.08 12.14
N GLY A 404 -18.92 8.35 12.14
CA GLY A 404 -19.44 9.66 12.53
C GLY A 404 -19.10 9.98 13.98
N GLY A 405 -18.80 11.24 14.26
CA GLY A 405 -18.51 11.67 15.62
C GLY A 405 -18.85 13.13 15.86
N ARG A 406 -19.20 13.45 17.08
CA ARG A 406 -19.46 14.83 17.56
C ARG A 406 -18.42 15.19 18.61
N LEU A 407 -17.74 16.33 18.42
CA LEU A 407 -16.80 16.84 19.39
C LEU A 407 -17.49 17.85 20.31
N VAL A 408 -17.39 17.61 21.60
CA VAL A 408 -17.91 18.51 22.64
C VAL A 408 -16.80 18.84 23.63
N LYS A 409 -16.83 20.06 24.17
CA LYS A 409 -15.95 20.47 25.25
C LYS A 409 -16.76 20.49 26.55
N HIS A 410 -16.29 19.76 27.55
CA HIS A 410 -16.87 19.78 28.89
C HIS A 410 -15.76 19.98 29.92
N ALA A 411 -15.83 21.08 30.65
CA ALA A 411 -14.78 21.52 31.57
C ALA A 411 -13.40 21.57 30.89
N ARG A 412 -12.42 20.82 31.38
CA ARG A 412 -11.04 20.76 30.83
C ARG A 412 -10.87 19.70 29.73
N TYR A 413 -11.87 18.86 29.47
CA TYR A 413 -11.77 17.71 28.57
C TYR A 413 -12.50 17.95 27.26
N TYR A 414 -11.97 17.40 26.19
CA TYR A 414 -12.65 17.25 24.91
C TYR A 414 -13.16 15.83 24.80
N TRP A 415 -14.41 15.69 24.41
CA TRP A 415 -15.10 14.42 24.24
C TRP A 415 -15.45 14.24 22.76
N LEU A 416 -14.84 13.25 22.10
CA LEU A 416 -15.25 12.81 20.79
C LEU A 416 -16.29 11.70 20.99
N LEU A 417 -17.56 12.05 20.83
CA LEU A 417 -18.68 11.14 20.94
C LEU A 417 -18.89 10.46 19.59
N LEU A 418 -18.47 9.21 19.47
CA LEU A 418 -18.56 8.43 18.24
C LEU A 418 -19.93 7.80 18.07
N ALA A 419 -20.43 7.78 16.83
CA ALA A 419 -21.62 7.03 16.45
C ALA A 419 -21.31 5.52 16.51
N GLU A 420 -22.19 4.74 17.12
CA GLU A 420 -22.08 3.30 17.09
C GLU A 420 -22.60 2.73 15.77
N GLY A 421 -21.76 1.92 15.13
CA GLY A 421 -22.03 1.24 13.88
C GLY A 421 -21.17 -0.02 13.81
N HIS A 422 -20.35 -0.15 12.80
CA HIS A 422 -19.34 -1.22 12.75
C HIS A 422 -18.24 -1.02 13.81
N LEU A 423 -17.88 0.23 14.11
CA LEU A 423 -16.97 0.59 15.20
C LEU A 423 -17.80 0.75 16.49
N THR A 424 -18.00 -0.33 17.22
CA THR A 424 -18.62 -0.33 18.52
C THR A 424 -17.62 0.01 19.63
N ARG A 425 -18.10 0.41 20.81
CA ARG A 425 -17.27 0.63 22.01
C ARG A 425 -16.38 -0.57 22.32
N ARG A 426 -16.89 -1.81 22.15
CA ARG A 426 -16.13 -3.04 22.37
C ARG A 426 -14.99 -3.21 21.37
N VAL A 427 -15.23 -2.97 20.09
CA VAL A 427 -14.22 -3.04 19.02
C VAL A 427 -13.16 -1.97 19.23
N PHE A 428 -13.57 -0.74 19.51
CA PHE A 428 -12.68 0.38 19.80
C PHE A 428 -11.73 0.05 20.97
N ALA A 429 -12.27 -0.40 22.10
CA ALA A 429 -11.47 -0.78 23.27
C ALA A 429 -10.55 -1.98 23.00
N ALA A 430 -10.97 -2.93 22.15
CA ALA A 430 -10.13 -4.07 21.77
C ALA A 430 -8.94 -3.63 20.92
N ILE A 431 -9.14 -2.69 19.98
CA ILE A 431 -8.08 -2.12 19.14
C ILE A 431 -7.10 -1.34 20.02
N LEU A 432 -7.57 -0.45 20.88
CA LEU A 432 -6.72 0.34 21.78
C LEU A 432 -5.83 -0.54 22.67
N ARG A 433 -6.42 -1.57 23.31
CA ARG A 433 -5.65 -2.50 24.14
C ARG A 433 -4.53 -3.19 23.37
N ARG A 434 -4.75 -3.51 22.07
CA ARG A 434 -3.72 -4.11 21.23
C ARG A 434 -2.64 -3.11 20.88
N ILE A 435 -3.00 -1.86 20.59
CA ILE A 435 -2.02 -0.79 20.34
C ILE A 435 -1.16 -0.57 21.59
N TRP A 436 -1.76 -0.44 22.76
CA TRP A 436 -1.04 -0.21 24.02
C TRP A 436 -0.17 -1.41 24.46
N ALA A 437 -0.47 -2.60 23.95
CA ALA A 437 0.37 -3.78 24.20
C ALA A 437 1.59 -3.86 23.27
N LEU A 438 1.67 -3.01 22.24
CA LEU A 438 2.86 -2.94 21.39
C LEU A 438 4.03 -2.35 22.18
N PRO A 439 5.28 -2.82 21.95
CA PRO A 439 6.45 -2.22 22.59
C PRO A 439 6.56 -0.74 22.18
N LEU A 440 6.85 0.11 23.16
CA LEU A 440 7.18 1.50 22.88
C LEU A 440 8.50 1.57 22.09
N PRO A 441 8.65 2.53 21.16
CA PRO A 441 9.94 2.74 20.52
C PRO A 441 10.98 3.00 21.60
N ALA A 442 12.12 2.33 21.51
CA ALA A 442 13.27 2.67 22.34
C ALA A 442 13.61 4.14 22.04
N GLY A 443 13.53 4.99 23.06
CA GLY A 443 13.83 6.41 22.99
C GLY A 443 15.29 6.68 22.60
#